data_adbd47b4fd69bc11d1049c6cff6024b0
#
_entry.id   adbd47b4fd69bc11d1049c6cff6024b0
#
_cell.length_a   1.000
_cell.length_b   1.000
_cell.length_c   1.000
_cell.angle_alpha   90.00
_cell.angle_beta   90.00
_cell.angle_gamma   90.00
#
_symmetry.space_group_name_H-M   'P 1'
#
loop_
_entity.id
_entity.type
_entity.pdbx_description
1 polymer ?
#
loop_
_entity_poly.entity_id
_entity_poly.type
_entity_poly.pdbx_seq_one_letter_code
_entity_poly.pdbx_strand_id
1 'polypeptide(L)'
;MKLAFSENYSPNFSTLRRNPKFIKFIIIHYTGMKSENRAISRLCDVRSKVSCHYFIKKNGEIILMVPDIHIAWHAGISNWKKSVTLNDIMISDKDINFSKLNNI
;
A
#
# COMPACT_ATOMS: atom_id res chain seq x y z
N MET A 1 4.19 -19.67 16.64
CA MET A 1 5.14 -18.66 16.11
C MET A 1 4.57 -17.28 16.35
N LYS A 2 5.33 -16.43 17.04
CA LYS A 2 4.95 -15.04 17.18
C LYS A 2 5.49 -14.23 16.00
N LEU A 3 4.62 -13.49 15.33
CA LEU A 3 5.07 -12.53 14.34
C LEU A 3 5.66 -11.31 15.06
N ALA A 4 6.83 -10.86 14.62
CA ALA A 4 7.37 -9.59 15.08
C ALA A 4 6.60 -8.46 14.42
N PHE A 5 6.10 -7.52 15.21
CA PHE A 5 5.26 -6.43 14.76
C PHE A 5 5.76 -5.12 15.35
N SER A 6 5.96 -4.12 14.51
CA SER A 6 6.39 -2.80 14.95
C SER A 6 5.64 -1.71 14.17
N GLU A 7 5.86 -0.47 14.56
CA GLU A 7 5.23 0.69 13.93
C GLU A 7 6.29 1.66 13.47
N ASN A 8 6.11 2.19 12.27
CA ASN A 8 6.95 3.26 11.72
C ASN A 8 6.09 4.04 10.74
N TYR A 9 5.36 5.02 11.25
CA TYR A 9 4.33 5.69 10.48
C TYR A 9 4.87 6.56 9.36
N SER A 10 4.27 6.41 8.19
CA SER A 10 4.50 7.28 7.04
C SER A 10 3.55 8.48 7.11
N PRO A 11 4.02 9.70 6.74
CA PRO A 11 3.13 10.86 6.61
C PRO A 11 2.30 10.83 5.33
N ASN A 12 2.58 9.90 4.42
CA ASN A 12 2.01 9.88 3.07
C ASN A 12 0.70 9.10 3.05
N PHE A 13 -0.37 9.72 3.50
CA PHE A 13 -1.69 9.12 3.45
C PHE A 13 -2.76 10.19 3.31
N SER A 14 -3.92 9.79 2.80
CA SER A 14 -5.07 10.69 2.68
C SER A 14 -5.74 10.86 4.04
N THR A 15 -6.11 12.10 4.36
CA THR A 15 -6.77 12.43 5.62
C THR A 15 -8.19 11.88 5.70
N LEU A 16 -8.82 11.62 4.55
CA LEU A 16 -10.11 10.97 4.50
C LEU A 16 -10.01 9.56 5.06
N ARG A 17 -10.92 9.23 5.95
CA ARG A 17 -10.98 7.89 6.53
C ARG A 17 -11.81 6.97 5.66
N ARG A 18 -11.45 5.69 5.66
CA ARG A 18 -12.22 4.62 5.05
C ARG A 18 -12.70 3.67 6.13
N ASN A 19 -13.76 2.92 5.86
CA ASN A 19 -14.24 1.91 6.79
C ASN A 19 -13.49 0.59 6.53
N PRO A 20 -12.67 0.10 7.50
CA PRO A 20 -11.93 -1.13 7.31
C PRO A 20 -12.80 -2.35 7.01
N LYS A 21 -14.06 -2.33 7.40
CA LYS A 21 -15.00 -3.43 7.13
C LYS A 21 -15.24 -3.64 5.64
N PHE A 22 -14.98 -2.64 4.80
CA PHE A 22 -15.16 -2.74 3.35
C PHE A 22 -13.86 -3.07 2.61
N ILE A 23 -12.77 -3.31 3.32
CA ILE A 23 -11.52 -3.75 2.70
C ILE A 23 -11.71 -5.21 2.26
N LYS A 24 -11.53 -5.46 0.96
CA LYS A 24 -11.75 -6.77 0.36
C LYS A 24 -10.51 -7.38 -0.25
N PHE A 25 -9.46 -6.58 -0.45
CA PHE A 25 -8.29 -7.00 -1.20
C PHE A 25 -7.02 -6.70 -0.44
N ILE A 26 -6.03 -7.55 -0.64
CA ILE A 26 -4.64 -7.30 -0.24
C ILE A 26 -3.84 -7.21 -1.53
N ILE A 27 -3.17 -6.07 -1.74
CA ILE A 27 -2.28 -5.90 -2.87
C ILE A 27 -0.85 -5.99 -2.39
N ILE A 28 -0.08 -6.88 -3.00
CA ILE A 28 1.32 -7.07 -2.68
C ILE A 28 2.15 -6.29 -3.69
N HIS A 29 2.96 -5.38 -3.17
CA HIS A 29 3.89 -4.59 -3.97
C HIS A 29 5.32 -5.03 -3.71
N TYR A 30 6.15 -4.82 -4.70
CA TYR A 30 7.57 -5.08 -4.63
C TYR A 30 8.32 -3.74 -4.65
N THR A 31 9.28 -3.56 -3.74
CA THR A 31 9.96 -2.27 -3.60
C THR A 31 10.91 -1.97 -4.76
N GLY A 32 11.48 -2.99 -5.37
CA GLY A 32 12.52 -2.81 -6.38
C GLY A 32 13.84 -2.28 -5.82
N MET A 33 13.99 -2.22 -4.50
CA MET A 33 15.17 -1.67 -3.83
C MET A 33 15.92 -2.77 -3.08
N LYS A 34 17.25 -2.73 -3.15
CA LYS A 34 18.09 -3.73 -2.46
C LYS A 34 18.13 -3.50 -0.96
N SER A 35 18.08 -2.25 -0.51
CA SER A 35 18.16 -1.90 0.91
C SER A 35 16.76 -1.73 1.49
N GLU A 36 16.43 -2.54 2.50
CA GLU A 36 15.18 -2.37 3.23
C GLU A 36 15.12 -1.03 3.96
N ASN A 37 16.22 -0.60 4.56
CA ASN A 37 16.26 0.67 5.27
C ASN A 37 15.99 1.85 4.34
N ARG A 38 16.54 1.81 3.13
CA ARG A 38 16.26 2.85 2.13
C ARG A 38 14.81 2.83 1.66
N ALA A 39 14.25 1.63 1.50
CA ALA A 39 12.85 1.48 1.12
C ALA A 39 11.94 2.07 2.20
N ILE A 40 12.19 1.74 3.46
CA ILE A 40 11.42 2.28 4.59
C ILE A 40 11.56 3.80 4.66
N SER A 41 12.78 4.32 4.52
CA SER A 41 13.02 5.77 4.52
C SER A 41 12.25 6.46 3.39
N ARG A 42 12.21 5.87 2.21
CA ARG A 42 11.46 6.41 1.08
C ARG A 42 9.96 6.45 1.37
N LEU A 43 9.42 5.39 1.93
CA LEU A 43 8.00 5.30 2.26
C LEU A 43 7.58 6.27 3.37
N CYS A 44 8.54 6.71 4.19
CA CYS A 44 8.31 7.69 5.26
C CYS A 44 8.70 9.11 4.86
N ASP A 45 9.26 9.32 3.67
CA ASP A 45 9.68 10.64 3.20
C ASP A 45 8.49 11.33 2.52
N VAL A 46 8.09 12.49 3.05
CA VAL A 46 6.97 13.26 2.51
C VAL A 46 7.18 13.62 1.04
N ARG A 47 8.43 13.77 0.61
CA ARG A 47 8.76 14.13 -0.77
C ARG A 47 8.52 12.99 -1.76
N SER A 48 8.55 11.76 -1.29
CA SER A 48 8.36 10.59 -2.16
C SER A 48 6.91 10.42 -2.60
N LYS A 49 5.97 10.90 -1.81
CA LYS A 49 4.52 10.79 -2.05
C LYS A 49 4.05 9.35 -2.29
N VAL A 50 4.73 8.40 -1.66
CA VAL A 50 4.36 6.99 -1.70
C VAL A 50 4.32 6.42 -0.29
N SER A 51 3.48 5.44 -0.07
CA SER A 51 3.39 4.73 1.19
C SER A 51 2.72 3.36 0.99
N CYS A 52 2.69 2.60 2.06
CA CYS A 52 1.95 1.34 2.12
C CYS A 52 1.40 1.18 3.54
N HIS A 53 0.43 0.30 3.69
CA HIS A 53 -0.13 0.01 5.01
C HIS A 53 0.86 -0.80 5.85
N TYR A 54 1.43 -1.84 5.26
CA TYR A 54 2.34 -2.75 5.95
C TYR A 54 3.58 -2.99 5.10
N PHE A 55 4.73 -2.97 5.75
CA PHE A 55 6.00 -3.34 5.14
C PHE A 55 6.47 -4.64 5.78
N ILE A 56 6.75 -5.64 4.97
CA ILE A 56 7.24 -6.92 5.45
C ILE A 56 8.72 -7.02 5.14
N LYS A 57 9.53 -7.11 6.19
CA LYS A 57 10.97 -7.26 6.07
C LYS A 57 11.34 -8.69 5.65
N LYS A 58 12.55 -8.84 5.14
CA LYS A 58 13.07 -10.15 4.74
C LYS A 58 13.08 -11.18 5.88
N ASN A 59 13.24 -10.70 7.12
CA ASN A 59 13.21 -11.57 8.29
C ASN A 59 11.79 -11.90 8.78
N GLY A 60 10.76 -11.39 8.10
CA GLY A 60 9.36 -11.63 8.45
C GLY A 60 8.76 -10.60 9.40
N GLU A 61 9.55 -9.63 9.89
CA GLU A 61 9.02 -8.55 10.71
C GLU A 61 8.03 -7.71 9.91
N ILE A 62 6.88 -7.41 10.51
CA ILE A 62 5.84 -6.59 9.88
C ILE A 62 5.87 -5.21 10.51
N ILE A 63 5.97 -4.19 9.67
CA ILE A 63 5.98 -2.79 10.09
C ILE A 63 4.67 -2.14 9.64
N LEU A 64 3.88 -1.64 10.59
CA LEU A 64 2.70 -0.84 10.29
C LEU A 64 3.15 0.58 9.93
N MET A 65 2.82 1.01 8.72
CA MET A 65 3.22 2.32 8.21
C MET A 65 2.04 3.27 8.04
N VAL A 66 0.89 2.77 7.61
CA VAL A 66 -0.35 3.54 7.52
C VAL A 66 -1.48 2.69 8.10
N PRO A 67 -2.21 3.19 9.11
CA PRO A 67 -3.34 2.44 9.66
C PRO A 67 -4.41 2.14 8.62
N ASP A 68 -5.11 1.02 8.79
CA ASP A 68 -6.13 0.55 7.85
C ASP A 68 -7.27 1.54 7.62
N ILE A 69 -7.55 2.39 8.61
CA ILE A 69 -8.61 3.41 8.50
C ILE A 69 -8.23 4.55 7.55
N HIS A 70 -6.97 4.63 7.12
CA HIS A 70 -6.49 5.64 6.21
C HIS A 70 -6.13 5.04 4.85
N ILE A 71 -6.15 5.89 3.84
CA ILE A 71 -5.80 5.51 2.48
C ILE A 71 -4.31 5.74 2.27
N ALA A 72 -3.55 4.67 2.10
CA ALA A 72 -2.14 4.76 1.76
C ALA A 72 -1.97 5.12 0.27
N TRP A 73 -0.85 5.77 -0.05
CA TRP A 73 -0.52 6.13 -1.44
C TRP A 73 0.37 5.06 -2.05
N HIS A 74 -0.20 3.88 -2.28
CA HIS A 74 0.57 2.71 -2.71
C HIS A 74 0.54 2.43 -4.21
N ALA A 75 -0.41 3.00 -4.94
CA ALA A 75 -0.58 2.71 -6.36
C ALA A 75 0.09 3.74 -7.28
N GLY A 76 0.26 4.98 -6.80
CA GLY A 76 0.84 6.06 -7.59
C GLY A 76 0.06 6.33 -8.87
N ILE A 77 0.74 6.93 -9.83
CA ILE A 77 0.20 7.12 -11.18
C ILE A 77 0.56 5.86 -11.97
N SER A 78 -0.39 4.97 -12.12
CA SER A 78 -0.18 3.75 -12.90
C SER A 78 -1.30 3.57 -13.90
N ASN A 79 -0.91 3.13 -15.09
CA ASN A 79 -1.85 2.72 -16.11
C ASN A 79 -2.01 1.21 -16.02
N TRP A 80 -3.20 0.78 -15.65
CA TRP A 80 -3.53 -0.63 -15.66
C TRP A 80 -4.01 -1.03 -17.05
N LYS A 81 -3.64 -2.21 -17.48
CA LYS A 81 -4.14 -2.73 -18.73
C LYS A 81 -5.65 -2.90 -18.66
N LYS A 82 -6.30 -2.89 -19.85
CA LYS A 82 -7.74 -2.84 -20.03
C LYS A 82 -8.54 -3.88 -19.25
N SER A 83 -7.93 -5.00 -18.91
CA SER A 83 -8.56 -5.97 -18.02
C SER A 83 -7.48 -6.54 -17.10
N VAL A 84 -7.70 -6.38 -15.81
CA VAL A 84 -6.84 -6.92 -14.77
C VAL A 84 -7.72 -7.80 -13.91
N THR A 85 -7.29 -9.04 -13.71
CA THR A 85 -7.98 -9.95 -12.81
C THR A 85 -7.35 -9.84 -11.43
N LEU A 86 -8.15 -9.40 -10.46
CA LEU A 86 -7.78 -9.39 -9.04
C LEU A 86 -8.77 -10.30 -8.32
N ASN A 87 -8.33 -11.47 -7.85
CA ASN A 87 -9.18 -12.44 -7.17
C ASN A 87 -10.44 -12.78 -7.99
N ASP A 88 -10.26 -13.06 -9.28
CA ASP A 88 -11.33 -13.39 -10.24
C ASP A 88 -12.30 -12.25 -10.54
N ILE A 89 -11.96 -11.03 -10.13
CA ILE A 89 -12.73 -9.84 -10.49
C ILE A 89 -12.05 -9.15 -11.66
N MET A 90 -12.78 -8.99 -12.76
CA MET A 90 -12.32 -8.22 -13.91
C MET A 90 -12.51 -6.73 -13.65
N ILE A 91 -11.43 -5.98 -13.65
CA ILE A 91 -11.46 -4.53 -13.55
C ILE A 91 -11.09 -3.95 -14.90
N SER A 92 -11.98 -3.16 -15.49
CA SER A 92 -11.70 -2.49 -16.77
C SER A 92 -10.98 -1.16 -16.52
N ASP A 93 -10.25 -0.70 -17.53
CA ASP A 93 -9.55 0.60 -17.46
C ASP A 93 -10.49 1.75 -17.13
N LYS A 94 -11.74 1.65 -17.53
CA LYS A 94 -12.75 2.68 -17.25
C LYS A 94 -13.01 2.88 -15.77
N ASP A 95 -12.82 1.82 -14.98
CA ASP A 95 -13.16 1.81 -13.56
C ASP A 95 -11.97 2.08 -12.69
N ILE A 96 -10.77 2.13 -13.25
CA ILE A 96 -9.53 2.29 -12.50
C ILE A 96 -9.13 3.75 -12.47
N ASN A 97 -9.07 4.30 -11.27
CA ASN A 97 -8.45 5.60 -11.02
C ASN A 97 -7.62 5.50 -9.74
N PHE A 98 -6.80 6.50 -9.49
CA PHE A 98 -5.87 6.46 -8.35
C PHE A 98 -6.56 6.32 -7.01
N SER A 99 -7.67 7.01 -6.83
CA SER A 99 -8.38 6.94 -5.56
C SER A 99 -8.94 5.56 -5.29
N LYS A 100 -9.42 4.87 -6.32
CA LYS A 100 -9.89 3.49 -6.18
C LYS A 100 -8.76 2.53 -5.83
N LEU A 101 -7.64 2.63 -6.55
CA LEU A 101 -6.50 1.75 -6.30
C LEU A 101 -5.92 1.98 -4.91
N ASN A 102 -5.72 3.22 -4.51
CA ASN A 102 -5.18 3.55 -3.20
C ASN A 102 -6.11 3.11 -2.07
N ASN A 103 -7.41 3.05 -2.33
CA ASN A 103 -8.37 2.64 -1.32
C ASN A 103 -8.45 1.11 -1.13
N ILE A 104 -7.74 0.36 -1.94
CA ILE A 104 -7.60 -1.08 -1.71
C ILE A 104 -6.59 -1.32 -0.58
#